data_7c05e73fdda04b08b198c20fb642f649
#
_entry.id   7c05e73fdda04b08b198c20fb642f649
#
_cell.length_a   1.000
_cell.length_b   1.000
_cell.length_c   1.000
_cell.angle_alpha   90.00
_cell.angle_beta   90.00
_cell.angle_gamma   90.00
#
_symmetry.space_group_name_H-M   'P 1'
#
loop_
_entity.id
_entity.type
_entity.pdbx_description
1 polymer ?
#
loop_
_entity_poly.entity_id
_entity_poly.type
_entity_poly.pdbx_seq_one_letter_code
_entity_poly.pdbx_strand_id
1 'polypeptide(L)'
;MDKVLLGALEAGGTKMVCATGYADGTVVESQSFPTTTPEETTATCAAWFKDKGIAALGIGAFGPTAVNPTSPRYGQILETPKTAWRYFDLLGNLQGPLGVPCGYDTDVNVACLGEVTFGCAQGLTDVVYLTIGTGVGAGVLSGGKLVHGMMHPEAGHIPLVPDPRDPIANDGACPYHKNCLEGLVAGPAIAKRWNGKKGSEMADDPEAMDLLAGYLGQALAVYILCYAPQRIIIGGGVGDHTPIVPLSRAKTAEVLNNYIVTPEVADLDTYIVNNSLDGKQGVMGCLELARQALEA
;
A
#
# COMPACT_ATOMS: atom_id res chain seq x y z
N MET A 1 31.22 -13.33 1.28
CA MET A 1 30.04 -14.21 1.18
C MET A 1 29.32 -13.83 -0.10
N ASP A 2 29.03 -14.80 -0.94
CA ASP A 2 28.25 -14.55 -2.16
C ASP A 2 26.90 -14.02 -1.74
N LYS A 3 26.44 -12.91 -2.36
CA LYS A 3 25.15 -12.32 -2.08
C LYS A 3 24.05 -13.29 -2.54
N VAL A 4 23.19 -13.72 -1.63
CA VAL A 4 22.04 -14.58 -1.95
C VAL A 4 21.04 -13.79 -2.78
N LEU A 5 20.67 -14.28 -3.96
CA LEU A 5 19.69 -13.65 -4.83
C LEU A 5 18.28 -13.97 -4.34
N LEU A 6 17.47 -12.94 -4.16
CA LEU A 6 16.08 -13.00 -3.72
C LEU A 6 15.15 -12.59 -4.86
N GLY A 7 13.94 -13.14 -4.86
CA GLY A 7 12.85 -12.74 -5.74
C GLY A 7 11.90 -11.80 -5.03
N ALA A 8 11.34 -10.86 -5.79
CA ALA A 8 10.31 -9.93 -5.34
C ALA A 8 9.18 -9.89 -6.36
N LEU A 9 7.96 -10.10 -5.93
CA LEU A 9 6.76 -9.94 -6.73
C LEU A 9 5.82 -8.92 -6.10
N GLU A 10 5.72 -7.75 -6.69
CA GLU A 10 4.64 -6.81 -6.41
C GLU A 10 3.46 -7.15 -7.32
N ALA A 11 2.51 -7.89 -6.77
CA ALA A 11 1.34 -8.36 -7.48
C ALA A 11 0.23 -7.32 -7.41
N GLY A 12 0.25 -6.37 -8.33
CA GLY A 12 -0.73 -5.30 -8.43
C GLY A 12 -1.98 -5.69 -9.23
N GLY A 13 -3.08 -5.01 -8.97
CA GLY A 13 -4.33 -5.26 -9.68
C GLY A 13 -4.33 -4.92 -11.18
N THR A 14 -3.34 -4.17 -11.67
CA THR A 14 -3.25 -3.76 -13.10
C THR A 14 -2.00 -4.34 -13.76
N LYS A 15 -0.92 -4.45 -13.02
CA LYS A 15 0.36 -4.99 -13.45
C LYS A 15 1.00 -5.80 -12.34
N MET A 16 1.76 -6.81 -12.69
CA MET A 16 2.69 -7.54 -11.82
C MET A 16 4.10 -7.03 -12.07
N VAL A 17 4.85 -6.73 -11.02
CA VAL A 17 6.26 -6.37 -11.12
C VAL A 17 7.09 -7.50 -10.52
N CYS A 18 7.78 -8.24 -11.37
CA CYS A 18 8.77 -9.24 -10.98
C CYS A 18 10.14 -8.57 -10.88
N ALA A 19 10.88 -8.82 -9.81
CA ALA A 19 12.23 -8.33 -9.65
C ALA A 19 13.11 -9.36 -8.95
N THR A 20 14.43 -9.24 -9.18
CA THR A 20 15.44 -9.93 -8.39
C THR A 20 16.34 -8.91 -7.71
N GLY A 21 16.87 -9.24 -6.55
CA GLY A 21 17.73 -8.35 -5.78
C GLY A 21 18.37 -9.02 -4.59
N TYR A 22 18.90 -8.20 -3.69
CA TYR A 22 19.62 -8.67 -2.51
C TYR A 22 18.98 -8.13 -1.23
N ALA A 23 19.36 -8.72 -0.10
CA ALA A 23 18.87 -8.35 1.22
C ALA A 23 19.22 -6.89 1.64
N ASP A 24 20.13 -6.23 0.94
CA ASP A 24 20.44 -4.81 1.14
C ASP A 24 19.51 -3.85 0.37
N GLY A 25 18.46 -4.38 -0.27
CA GLY A 25 17.51 -3.60 -1.06
C GLY A 25 17.96 -3.31 -2.50
N THR A 26 19.16 -3.76 -2.90
CA THR A 26 19.64 -3.59 -4.28
C THR A 26 18.79 -4.42 -5.24
N VAL A 27 18.10 -3.77 -6.17
CA VAL A 27 17.35 -4.40 -7.26
C VAL A 27 18.32 -4.64 -8.42
N VAL A 28 18.46 -5.90 -8.84
CA VAL A 28 19.36 -6.32 -9.94
C VAL A 28 18.66 -6.25 -11.29
N GLU A 29 17.45 -6.76 -11.35
CA GLU A 29 16.64 -6.82 -12.57
C GLU A 29 15.17 -6.69 -12.21
N SER A 30 14.37 -6.06 -13.07
CA SER A 30 12.93 -6.02 -12.91
C SER A 30 12.22 -6.02 -14.24
N GLN A 31 11.02 -6.62 -14.27
CA GLN A 31 10.14 -6.64 -15.43
C GLN A 31 8.68 -6.55 -14.97
N SER A 32 7.89 -5.78 -15.72
CA SER A 32 6.46 -5.66 -15.49
C SER A 32 5.66 -6.42 -16.52
N PHE A 33 4.60 -7.08 -16.05
CA PHE A 33 3.64 -7.80 -16.87
C PHE A 33 2.22 -7.28 -16.61
N PRO A 34 1.32 -7.24 -17.58
CA PRO A 34 -0.08 -6.89 -17.34
C PRO A 34 -0.77 -7.96 -16.48
N THR A 35 -1.64 -7.54 -15.57
CA THR A 35 -2.51 -8.44 -14.81
C THR A 35 -3.72 -8.81 -15.68
N THR A 36 -3.73 -10.04 -16.21
CA THR A 36 -4.80 -10.63 -17.05
C THR A 36 -5.58 -11.67 -16.25
N THR A 37 -5.76 -12.88 -16.78
CA THR A 37 -6.32 -14.00 -16.02
C THR A 37 -5.35 -14.48 -14.96
N PRO A 38 -5.82 -15.03 -13.84
CA PRO A 38 -4.96 -15.51 -12.76
C PRO A 38 -3.93 -16.54 -13.23
N GLU A 39 -4.38 -17.53 -13.99
CA GLU A 39 -3.55 -18.65 -14.46
C GLU A 39 -2.45 -18.17 -15.42
N GLU A 40 -2.81 -17.35 -16.40
CA GLU A 40 -1.87 -16.82 -17.39
C GLU A 40 -0.84 -15.89 -16.75
N THR A 41 -1.31 -15.00 -15.86
CA THR A 41 -0.45 -14.05 -15.17
C THR A 41 0.53 -14.74 -14.24
N THR A 42 0.07 -15.70 -13.43
CA THR A 42 0.96 -16.43 -12.48
C THR A 42 1.93 -17.34 -13.22
N ALA A 43 1.50 -18.00 -14.30
CA ALA A 43 2.40 -18.80 -15.14
C ALA A 43 3.52 -17.93 -15.75
N THR A 44 3.18 -16.72 -16.21
CA THR A 44 4.15 -15.76 -16.75
C THR A 44 5.16 -15.32 -15.69
N CYS A 45 4.70 -14.98 -14.49
CA CYS A 45 5.58 -14.59 -13.38
C CYS A 45 6.48 -15.77 -12.95
N ALA A 46 5.92 -16.97 -12.78
CA ALA A 46 6.68 -18.17 -12.42
C ALA A 46 7.75 -18.49 -13.47
N ALA A 47 7.42 -18.42 -14.76
CA ALA A 47 8.37 -18.63 -15.84
C ALA A 47 9.52 -17.61 -15.82
N TRP A 48 9.23 -16.35 -15.48
CA TRP A 48 10.26 -15.31 -15.37
C TRP A 48 11.24 -15.58 -14.23
N PHE A 49 10.77 -16.10 -13.08
CA PHE A 49 11.64 -16.43 -11.94
C PHE A 49 12.41 -17.75 -12.09
N LYS A 50 11.89 -18.71 -12.86
CA LYS A 50 12.34 -20.11 -12.88
C LYS A 50 13.85 -20.29 -13.06
N ASP A 51 14.45 -19.49 -13.95
CA ASP A 51 15.88 -19.64 -14.29
C ASP A 51 16.76 -18.55 -13.66
N LYS A 52 16.24 -17.79 -12.70
CA LYS A 52 16.98 -16.70 -12.05
C LYS A 52 17.83 -17.16 -10.88
N GLY A 53 17.61 -18.37 -10.35
CA GLY A 53 18.38 -18.90 -9.21
C GLY A 53 18.07 -18.17 -7.89
N ILE A 54 16.84 -17.68 -7.70
CA ILE A 54 16.42 -17.06 -6.44
C ILE A 54 16.33 -18.09 -5.32
N ALA A 55 16.74 -17.72 -4.11
CA ALA A 55 16.71 -18.59 -2.93
C ALA A 55 15.36 -18.51 -2.18
N ALA A 56 14.65 -17.41 -2.30
CA ALA A 56 13.32 -17.19 -1.72
C ALA A 56 12.57 -16.14 -2.54
N LEU A 57 11.24 -16.09 -2.41
CA LEU A 57 10.35 -15.11 -3.07
C LEU A 57 9.50 -14.38 -2.04
N GLY A 58 9.50 -13.04 -2.07
CA GLY A 58 8.52 -12.22 -1.35
C GLY A 58 7.42 -11.75 -2.30
N ILE A 59 6.18 -11.90 -1.86
CA ILE A 59 4.98 -11.58 -2.64
C ILE A 59 4.17 -10.54 -1.90
N GLY A 60 4.00 -9.35 -2.49
CA GLY A 60 3.09 -8.31 -2.04
C GLY A 60 1.86 -8.29 -2.96
N ALA A 61 0.73 -8.79 -2.49
CA ALA A 61 -0.46 -9.02 -3.30
C ALA A 61 -1.50 -7.90 -3.14
N PHE A 62 -2.17 -7.51 -4.23
CA PHE A 62 -3.35 -6.67 -4.14
C PHE A 62 -4.45 -7.35 -3.31
N GLY A 63 -5.26 -6.55 -2.63
CA GLY A 63 -6.27 -7.04 -1.70
C GLY A 63 -7.71 -7.03 -2.24
N PRO A 64 -8.65 -7.51 -1.39
CA PRO A 64 -8.36 -8.22 -0.13
C PRO A 64 -7.69 -9.57 -0.36
N THR A 65 -6.77 -9.96 0.54
CA THR A 65 -6.04 -11.24 0.45
C THR A 65 -5.82 -11.88 1.83
N ALA A 66 -5.71 -13.20 1.87
CA ALA A 66 -5.56 -13.93 3.12
C ALA A 66 -4.09 -13.99 3.55
N VAL A 67 -3.69 -13.09 4.44
CA VAL A 67 -2.32 -12.95 4.95
C VAL A 67 -2.05 -13.69 6.26
N ASN A 68 -3.07 -14.20 6.93
CA ASN A 68 -2.90 -14.95 8.18
C ASN A 68 -2.45 -16.38 7.89
N PRO A 69 -1.23 -16.81 8.30
CA PRO A 69 -0.72 -18.16 8.01
C PRO A 69 -1.54 -19.30 8.63
N THR A 70 -2.36 -19.02 9.65
CA THR A 70 -3.25 -20.01 10.25
C THR A 70 -4.57 -20.16 9.51
N SER A 71 -4.86 -19.29 8.54
CA SER A 71 -6.06 -19.38 7.73
C SER A 71 -5.96 -20.53 6.72
N PRO A 72 -7.01 -21.34 6.52
CA PRO A 72 -7.05 -22.36 5.47
C PRO A 72 -7.01 -21.74 4.05
N ARG A 73 -7.15 -20.42 3.95
CA ARG A 73 -7.08 -19.66 2.69
C ARG A 73 -5.78 -18.85 2.54
N TYR A 74 -4.79 -19.05 3.42
CA TYR A 74 -3.53 -18.31 3.35
C TYR A 74 -2.96 -18.32 1.93
N GLY A 75 -2.60 -17.14 1.42
CA GLY A 75 -2.09 -16.96 0.07
C GLY A 75 -3.13 -16.80 -1.03
N GLN A 76 -4.44 -16.85 -0.70
CA GLN A 76 -5.52 -16.63 -1.67
C GLN A 76 -5.94 -15.16 -1.73
N ILE A 77 -6.22 -14.68 -2.94
CA ILE A 77 -7.01 -13.46 -3.13
C ILE A 77 -8.42 -13.74 -2.60
N LEU A 78 -9.02 -12.80 -1.88
CA LEU A 78 -10.35 -12.95 -1.31
C LEU A 78 -11.43 -12.31 -2.21
N GLU A 79 -12.49 -11.76 -1.62
CA GLU A 79 -13.57 -11.10 -2.34
C GLU A 79 -13.07 -9.76 -2.90
N THR A 80 -12.85 -9.70 -4.19
CA THR A 80 -12.32 -8.53 -4.90
C THR A 80 -13.24 -8.14 -6.07
N PRO A 81 -13.26 -6.86 -6.49
CA PRO A 81 -13.95 -6.45 -7.73
C PRO A 81 -13.42 -7.15 -8.98
N LYS A 82 -12.19 -7.66 -8.96
CA LYS A 82 -11.61 -8.48 -10.04
C LYS A 82 -12.12 -9.92 -9.97
N THR A 83 -13.31 -10.17 -10.47
CA THR A 83 -14.05 -11.41 -10.29
C THR A 83 -13.28 -12.68 -10.66
N ALA A 84 -12.44 -12.64 -11.71
CA ALA A 84 -11.62 -13.77 -12.13
C ALA A 84 -10.55 -14.16 -11.08
N TRP A 85 -10.15 -13.22 -10.22
CA TRP A 85 -9.14 -13.43 -9.18
C TRP A 85 -9.70 -13.88 -7.84
N ARG A 86 -11.02 -13.90 -7.68
CA ARG A 86 -11.67 -14.30 -6.43
C ARG A 86 -11.30 -15.73 -6.05
N TYR A 87 -10.80 -15.88 -4.83
CA TYR A 87 -10.40 -17.16 -4.22
C TYR A 87 -9.30 -17.92 -4.98
N PHE A 88 -8.58 -17.22 -5.87
CA PHE A 88 -7.42 -17.79 -6.55
C PHE A 88 -6.25 -17.92 -5.58
N ASP A 89 -5.62 -19.09 -5.56
CA ASP A 89 -4.44 -19.38 -4.74
C ASP A 89 -3.18 -18.82 -5.41
N LEU A 90 -2.90 -17.53 -5.16
CA LEU A 90 -1.75 -16.85 -5.75
C LEU A 90 -0.44 -17.41 -5.22
N LEU A 91 -0.35 -17.65 -3.89
CA LEU A 91 0.85 -18.17 -3.26
C LEU A 91 1.18 -19.58 -3.77
N GLY A 92 0.23 -20.51 -3.74
CA GLY A 92 0.45 -21.89 -4.15
C GLY A 92 0.83 -22.02 -5.63
N ASN A 93 0.22 -21.20 -6.50
CA ASN A 93 0.55 -21.21 -7.94
C ASN A 93 1.92 -20.60 -8.28
N LEU A 94 2.57 -19.92 -7.34
CA LEU A 94 3.95 -19.44 -7.47
C LEU A 94 4.95 -20.35 -6.72
N GLN A 95 4.65 -20.69 -5.48
CA GLN A 95 5.55 -21.50 -4.65
C GLN A 95 5.75 -22.90 -5.21
N GLY A 96 4.70 -23.57 -5.67
CA GLY A 96 4.76 -24.93 -6.21
C GLY A 96 5.76 -25.04 -7.39
N PRO A 97 5.61 -24.28 -8.48
CA PRO A 97 6.51 -24.33 -9.62
C PRO A 97 7.94 -23.87 -9.33
N LEU A 98 8.15 -22.96 -8.38
CA LEU A 98 9.46 -22.40 -8.07
C LEU A 98 10.23 -23.23 -7.05
N GLY A 99 9.54 -23.92 -6.13
CA GLY A 99 10.14 -24.77 -5.13
C GLY A 99 11.02 -24.04 -4.11
N VAL A 100 10.77 -22.74 -3.87
CA VAL A 100 11.52 -21.90 -2.92
C VAL A 100 10.61 -21.44 -1.78
N PRO A 101 11.18 -21.12 -0.59
CA PRO A 101 10.41 -20.44 0.46
C PRO A 101 9.78 -19.15 -0.05
N CYS A 102 8.53 -18.88 0.36
CA CYS A 102 7.81 -17.69 -0.04
C CYS A 102 7.28 -16.94 1.19
N GLY A 103 7.54 -15.63 1.26
CA GLY A 103 6.83 -14.70 2.14
C GLY A 103 5.64 -14.09 1.39
N TYR A 104 4.51 -13.90 2.08
CA TYR A 104 3.28 -13.41 1.47
C TYR A 104 2.59 -12.37 2.34
N ASP A 105 2.31 -11.20 1.77
CA ASP A 105 1.55 -10.13 2.42
C ASP A 105 0.81 -9.28 1.37
N THR A 106 0.16 -8.18 1.80
CA THR A 106 -0.44 -7.22 0.88
C THR A 106 0.63 -6.33 0.23
N ASP A 107 0.31 -5.78 -0.94
CA ASP A 107 1.16 -4.81 -1.66
C ASP A 107 1.47 -3.56 -0.81
N VAL A 108 0.51 -3.08 -0.01
CA VAL A 108 0.71 -1.93 0.88
C VAL A 108 1.51 -2.28 2.14
N ASN A 109 1.38 -3.50 2.68
CA ASN A 109 2.19 -3.96 3.80
C ASN A 109 3.66 -4.12 3.39
N VAL A 110 3.94 -4.67 2.22
CA VAL A 110 5.32 -4.74 1.73
C VAL A 110 5.88 -3.36 1.41
N ALA A 111 5.06 -2.41 0.93
CA ALA A 111 5.51 -1.02 0.75
C ALA A 111 5.88 -0.36 2.09
N CYS A 112 5.09 -0.58 3.14
CA CYS A 112 5.42 -0.18 4.51
C CYS A 112 6.75 -0.81 4.96
N LEU A 113 6.90 -2.12 4.77
CA LEU A 113 8.11 -2.86 5.11
C LEU A 113 9.34 -2.32 4.37
N GLY A 114 9.18 -1.94 3.09
CA GLY A 114 10.24 -1.32 2.29
C GLY A 114 10.71 0.01 2.89
N GLU A 115 9.79 0.90 3.25
CA GLU A 115 10.12 2.19 3.87
C GLU A 115 10.73 2.05 5.27
N VAL A 116 10.31 1.05 6.04
CA VAL A 116 10.87 0.77 7.38
C VAL A 116 12.28 0.17 7.28
N THR A 117 12.53 -0.64 6.25
CA THR A 117 13.83 -1.33 6.11
C THR A 117 14.85 -0.46 5.38
N PHE A 118 14.45 0.25 4.33
CA PHE A 118 15.37 0.91 3.40
C PHE A 118 15.09 2.41 3.21
N GLY A 119 13.93 2.90 3.63
CA GLY A 119 13.45 4.24 3.35
C GLY A 119 13.46 5.19 4.55
N CYS A 120 12.55 6.15 4.53
CA CYS A 120 12.48 7.24 5.51
C CYS A 120 12.00 6.80 6.91
N ALA A 121 11.57 5.56 7.10
CA ALA A 121 11.14 5.02 8.40
C ALA A 121 12.15 4.04 9.04
N GLN A 122 13.41 4.03 8.59
CA GLN A 122 14.44 3.17 9.20
C GLN A 122 14.56 3.43 10.70
N GLY A 123 14.59 2.34 11.48
CA GLY A 123 14.71 2.36 12.94
C GLY A 123 13.40 2.62 13.68
N LEU A 124 12.28 2.86 12.98
CA LEU A 124 10.96 3.00 13.58
C LEU A 124 10.26 1.63 13.67
N THR A 125 9.43 1.48 14.69
CA THR A 125 8.68 0.24 14.97
C THR A 125 7.17 0.37 14.81
N ASP A 126 6.67 1.60 14.71
CA ASP A 126 5.25 1.90 14.61
C ASP A 126 5.03 2.91 13.47
N VAL A 127 4.57 2.44 12.33
CA VAL A 127 4.48 3.21 11.08
C VAL A 127 3.16 2.90 10.38
N VAL A 128 2.54 3.91 9.81
CA VAL A 128 1.44 3.76 8.87
C VAL A 128 1.91 4.20 7.49
N TYR A 129 1.80 3.31 6.51
CA TYR A 129 2.01 3.61 5.10
C TYR A 129 0.66 3.65 4.39
N LEU A 130 0.39 4.72 3.64
CA LEU A 130 -0.79 4.84 2.79
C LEU A 130 -0.37 4.90 1.33
N THR A 131 -1.06 4.17 0.47
CA THR A 131 -1.04 4.41 -0.97
C THR A 131 -2.35 5.03 -1.40
N ILE A 132 -2.31 6.18 -2.10
CA ILE A 132 -3.48 6.87 -2.65
C ILE A 132 -3.33 6.91 -4.18
N GLY A 133 -4.03 6.03 -4.86
CA GLY A 133 -3.97 5.86 -6.30
C GLY A 133 -5.33 5.56 -6.92
N THR A 134 -5.48 4.41 -7.60
CA THR A 134 -6.77 3.89 -8.07
C THR A 134 -7.68 3.54 -6.90
N GLY A 135 -7.10 3.05 -5.80
CA GLY A 135 -7.76 2.84 -4.51
C GLY A 135 -6.96 3.53 -3.40
N VAL A 136 -7.33 3.24 -2.16
CA VAL A 136 -6.58 3.62 -0.97
C VAL A 136 -6.30 2.37 -0.14
N GLY A 137 -5.02 2.02 -0.02
CA GLY A 137 -4.57 0.95 0.86
C GLY A 137 -3.74 1.47 2.03
N ALA A 138 -3.70 0.72 3.12
CA ALA A 138 -2.91 1.04 4.30
C ALA A 138 -2.10 -0.16 4.78
N GLY A 139 -0.78 -0.01 4.85
CA GLY A 139 0.12 -0.91 5.55
C GLY A 139 0.42 -0.37 6.95
N VAL A 140 0.26 -1.20 7.97
CA VAL A 140 0.45 -0.79 9.36
C VAL A 140 1.49 -1.69 10.01
N LEU A 141 2.54 -1.06 10.53
CA LEU A 141 3.54 -1.69 11.39
C LEU A 141 3.28 -1.26 12.84
N SER A 142 3.27 -2.19 13.78
CA SER A 142 3.19 -1.90 15.21
C SER A 142 4.06 -2.85 16.02
N GLY A 143 4.88 -2.29 16.91
CA GLY A 143 5.89 -3.05 17.66
C GLY A 143 6.88 -3.80 16.76
N GLY A 144 7.20 -3.27 15.59
CA GLY A 144 8.13 -3.86 14.61
C GLY A 144 7.53 -5.00 13.78
N LYS A 145 6.22 -5.22 13.83
CA LYS A 145 5.52 -6.26 13.07
C LYS A 145 4.37 -5.68 12.26
N LEU A 146 4.17 -6.20 11.06
CA LEU A 146 2.99 -5.89 10.27
C LEU A 146 1.73 -6.34 11.00
N VAL A 147 0.71 -5.49 11.01
CA VAL A 147 -0.55 -5.77 11.72
C VAL A 147 -1.39 -6.73 10.92
N HIS A 148 -1.60 -7.91 11.51
CA HIS A 148 -2.51 -8.94 11.02
C HIS A 148 -3.49 -9.34 12.13
N GLY A 149 -4.76 -9.44 11.80
CA GLY A 149 -5.80 -9.94 12.69
C GLY A 149 -6.58 -11.06 12.00
N MET A 150 -7.88 -10.92 11.89
CA MET A 150 -8.68 -11.80 11.01
C MET A 150 -8.24 -11.69 9.55
N MET A 151 -7.75 -10.51 9.17
CA MET A 151 -7.11 -10.16 7.90
C MET A 151 -6.19 -8.96 8.13
N HIS A 152 -5.63 -8.38 7.08
CA HIS A 152 -4.91 -7.10 7.11
C HIS A 152 -5.88 -5.91 7.34
N PRO A 153 -5.40 -4.76 7.84
CA PRO A 153 -6.23 -3.54 7.93
C PRO A 153 -6.69 -3.05 6.56
N GLU A 154 -7.98 -2.78 6.44
CA GLU A 154 -8.59 -2.12 5.28
C GLU A 154 -8.89 -0.65 5.61
N ALA A 155 -7.86 0.05 6.12
CA ALA A 155 -8.02 1.40 6.66
C ALA A 155 -8.31 2.47 5.59
N GLY A 156 -8.16 2.16 4.30
CA GLY A 156 -8.66 3.00 3.20
C GLY A 156 -10.19 3.12 3.17
N HIS A 157 -10.91 2.24 3.88
CA HIS A 157 -12.36 2.23 3.89
C HIS A 157 -12.99 2.80 5.19
N ILE A 158 -12.22 3.53 5.99
CA ILE A 158 -12.81 4.24 7.15
C ILE A 158 -13.81 5.29 6.66
N PRO A 159 -15.00 5.41 7.29
CA PRO A 159 -15.97 6.42 6.95
C PRO A 159 -15.50 7.81 7.41
N LEU A 160 -15.72 8.82 6.59
CA LEU A 160 -15.38 10.21 6.87
C LEU A 160 -16.63 11.07 6.99
N VAL A 161 -16.49 12.23 7.62
CA VAL A 161 -17.56 13.23 7.67
C VAL A 161 -17.60 13.93 6.31
N PRO A 162 -18.74 13.91 5.61
CA PRO A 162 -18.89 14.58 4.32
C PRO A 162 -18.69 16.09 4.42
N ASP A 163 -17.91 16.67 3.50
CA ASP A 163 -17.83 18.13 3.35
C ASP A 163 -19.07 18.61 2.55
N PRO A 164 -19.81 19.62 3.04
CA PRO A 164 -21.00 20.12 2.36
C PRO A 164 -20.71 20.77 1.00
N ARG A 165 -19.46 21.14 0.72
CA ARG A 165 -19.04 21.67 -0.59
C ARG A 165 -18.86 20.57 -1.64
N ASP A 166 -18.74 19.31 -1.21
CA ASP A 166 -18.43 18.21 -2.11
C ASP A 166 -19.69 17.63 -2.76
N PRO A 167 -19.85 17.74 -4.09
CA PRO A 167 -21.02 17.24 -4.80
C PRO A 167 -21.16 15.70 -4.75
N ILE A 168 -20.09 14.97 -4.44
CA ILE A 168 -20.13 13.49 -4.35
C ILE A 168 -20.02 12.97 -2.92
N ALA A 169 -20.04 13.83 -1.90
CA ALA A 169 -19.77 13.47 -0.50
C ALA A 169 -20.61 12.29 0.02
N ASN A 170 -21.86 12.17 -0.43
CA ASN A 170 -22.79 11.11 -0.01
C ASN A 170 -22.92 9.97 -1.03
N ASP A 171 -22.18 10.02 -2.12
CA ASP A 171 -22.27 9.05 -3.22
C ASP A 171 -20.91 8.58 -3.72
N GLY A 172 -19.82 9.01 -3.18
CA GLY A 172 -18.42 8.62 -3.43
C GLY A 172 -18.13 7.71 -4.64
N ALA A 173 -16.93 7.25 -4.78
CA ALA A 173 -16.56 6.34 -5.87
C ALA A 173 -16.37 4.88 -5.41
N CYS A 174 -16.34 4.62 -4.10
CA CYS A 174 -16.23 3.27 -3.58
C CYS A 174 -17.56 2.50 -3.76
N PRO A 175 -17.54 1.31 -4.36
CA PRO A 175 -18.77 0.54 -4.59
C PRO A 175 -19.41 0.00 -3.31
N TYR A 176 -18.66 -0.08 -2.21
CA TYR A 176 -19.10 -0.62 -0.93
C TYR A 176 -19.47 0.47 0.08
N HIS A 177 -18.62 1.50 0.19
CA HIS A 177 -18.73 2.56 1.18
C HIS A 177 -18.71 3.92 0.49
N LYS A 178 -19.84 4.59 0.40
CA LYS A 178 -19.96 5.84 -0.35
C LYS A 178 -18.99 6.92 0.12
N ASN A 179 -18.92 7.15 1.42
CA ASN A 179 -18.13 8.21 2.07
C ASN A 179 -16.89 7.71 2.82
N CYS A 180 -16.30 6.59 2.42
CA CYS A 180 -14.99 6.19 2.96
C CYS A 180 -13.86 7.00 2.32
N LEU A 181 -12.66 6.94 2.91
CA LEU A 181 -11.49 7.66 2.40
C LEU A 181 -11.23 7.34 0.92
N GLU A 182 -11.23 6.06 0.51
CA GLU A 182 -11.10 5.68 -0.89
C GLU A 182 -12.19 6.32 -1.77
N GLY A 183 -13.44 6.22 -1.32
CA GLY A 183 -14.60 6.76 -2.05
C GLY A 183 -14.55 8.26 -2.27
N LEU A 184 -13.76 8.99 -1.49
CA LEU A 184 -13.69 10.45 -1.53
C LEU A 184 -12.36 11.01 -2.05
N VAL A 185 -11.24 10.26 -1.96
CA VAL A 185 -9.90 10.79 -2.24
C VAL A 185 -9.18 10.07 -3.38
N ALA A 186 -9.52 8.81 -3.67
CA ALA A 186 -8.85 8.04 -4.73
C ALA A 186 -9.10 8.61 -6.15
N GLY A 187 -8.29 8.17 -7.09
CA GLY A 187 -8.39 8.61 -8.49
C GLY A 187 -9.80 8.53 -9.10
N PRO A 188 -10.57 7.46 -8.91
CA PRO A 188 -11.97 7.38 -9.36
C PRO A 188 -12.88 8.45 -8.74
N ALA A 189 -12.67 8.82 -7.48
CA ALA A 189 -13.43 9.89 -6.81
C ALA A 189 -13.09 11.26 -7.42
N ILE A 190 -11.81 11.49 -7.69
CA ILE A 190 -11.34 12.70 -8.39
C ILE A 190 -11.98 12.77 -9.78
N ALA A 191 -11.91 11.69 -10.56
CA ALA A 191 -12.49 11.63 -11.89
C ALA A 191 -14.02 11.86 -11.88
N LYS A 192 -14.73 11.25 -10.92
CA LYS A 192 -16.18 11.43 -10.74
C LYS A 192 -16.54 12.88 -10.43
N ARG A 193 -15.76 13.54 -9.58
CA ARG A 193 -16.01 14.92 -9.11
C ARG A 193 -15.68 15.95 -10.19
N TRP A 194 -14.63 15.73 -10.96
CA TRP A 194 -14.11 16.68 -11.96
C TRP A 194 -14.09 16.14 -13.39
N ASN A 195 -15.17 15.50 -13.81
CA ASN A 195 -15.42 15.12 -15.22
C ASN A 195 -14.29 14.33 -15.89
N GLY A 196 -13.77 13.32 -15.21
CA GLY A 196 -12.74 12.41 -15.74
C GLY A 196 -11.30 12.87 -15.55
N LYS A 197 -11.07 14.02 -14.93
CA LYS A 197 -9.70 14.51 -14.65
C LYS A 197 -8.95 13.60 -13.68
N LYS A 198 -7.62 13.57 -13.82
CA LYS A 198 -6.71 12.87 -12.91
C LYS A 198 -6.27 13.81 -11.77
N GLY A 199 -5.74 13.25 -10.69
CA GLY A 199 -5.20 14.02 -9.57
C GLY A 199 -4.14 15.04 -10.00
N SER A 200 -3.20 14.64 -10.86
CA SER A 200 -2.17 15.53 -11.39
C SER A 200 -2.69 16.72 -12.21
N GLU A 201 -3.87 16.58 -12.83
CA GLU A 201 -4.52 17.67 -13.56
C GLU A 201 -5.28 18.64 -12.65
N MET A 202 -5.49 18.24 -11.38
CA MET A 202 -6.12 19.05 -10.34
C MET A 202 -5.11 19.63 -9.34
N ALA A 203 -3.82 19.30 -9.48
CA ALA A 203 -2.78 19.67 -8.51
C ALA A 203 -2.66 21.18 -8.28
N ASP A 204 -2.93 21.98 -9.30
CA ASP A 204 -2.88 23.45 -9.25
C ASP A 204 -4.24 24.12 -8.92
N ASP A 205 -5.29 23.32 -8.66
CA ASP A 205 -6.61 23.81 -8.25
C ASP A 205 -6.68 23.87 -6.71
N PRO A 206 -6.64 25.07 -6.10
CA PRO A 206 -6.57 25.20 -4.65
C PRO A 206 -7.85 24.75 -3.93
N GLU A 207 -9.02 24.87 -4.56
CA GLU A 207 -10.29 24.44 -3.94
C GLU A 207 -10.38 22.91 -3.96
N ALA A 208 -9.95 22.28 -5.07
CA ALA A 208 -9.89 20.83 -5.17
C ALA A 208 -8.90 20.25 -4.15
N MET A 209 -7.71 20.84 -4.04
CA MET A 209 -6.68 20.37 -3.11
C MET A 209 -7.08 20.60 -1.64
N ASP A 210 -7.72 21.72 -1.30
CA ASP A 210 -8.24 21.96 0.06
C ASP A 210 -9.30 20.91 0.46
N LEU A 211 -10.21 20.59 -0.46
CA LEU A 211 -11.23 19.56 -0.24
C LEU A 211 -10.63 18.19 0.01
N LEU A 212 -9.72 17.76 -0.88
CA LEU A 212 -9.06 16.44 -0.76
C LEU A 212 -8.18 16.36 0.49
N ALA A 213 -7.44 17.43 0.79
CA ALA A 213 -6.62 17.52 2.00
C ALA A 213 -7.47 17.49 3.28
N GLY A 214 -8.66 18.07 3.26
CA GLY A 214 -9.63 18.01 4.36
C GLY A 214 -10.06 16.58 4.67
N TYR A 215 -10.39 15.79 3.66
CA TYR A 215 -10.70 14.36 3.83
C TYR A 215 -9.50 13.55 4.30
N LEU A 216 -8.33 13.77 3.70
CA LEU A 216 -7.11 13.09 4.13
C LEU A 216 -6.76 13.44 5.58
N GLY A 217 -6.89 14.71 5.98
CA GLY A 217 -6.64 15.16 7.35
C GLY A 217 -7.53 14.46 8.39
N GLN A 218 -8.81 14.23 8.08
CA GLN A 218 -9.69 13.43 8.94
C GLN A 218 -9.15 12.00 9.11
N ALA A 219 -8.78 11.35 8.01
CA ALA A 219 -8.26 9.98 8.04
C ALA A 219 -6.94 9.88 8.83
N LEU A 220 -6.02 10.81 8.61
CA LEU A 220 -4.74 10.85 9.31
C LEU A 220 -4.93 11.03 10.82
N ALA A 221 -5.86 11.88 11.25
CA ALA A 221 -6.21 12.03 12.66
C ALA A 221 -6.76 10.71 13.25
N VAL A 222 -7.61 9.98 12.51
CA VAL A 222 -8.09 8.66 12.95
C VAL A 222 -6.93 7.67 13.10
N TYR A 223 -5.97 7.63 12.17
CA TYR A 223 -4.83 6.72 12.28
C TYR A 223 -3.91 7.09 13.45
N ILE A 224 -3.71 8.38 13.70
CA ILE A 224 -2.95 8.86 14.86
C ILE A 224 -3.63 8.41 16.16
N LEU A 225 -4.95 8.57 16.27
CA LEU A 225 -5.71 8.20 17.46
C LEU A 225 -5.78 6.67 17.67
N CYS A 226 -5.79 5.88 16.60
CA CYS A 226 -5.97 4.42 16.68
C CYS A 226 -4.66 3.64 16.76
N TYR A 227 -3.63 4.06 16.03
CA TYR A 227 -2.37 3.33 15.91
C TYR A 227 -1.19 4.02 16.61
N ALA A 228 -1.32 5.31 16.94
CA ALA A 228 -0.25 6.13 17.54
C ALA A 228 1.12 5.93 16.84
N PRO A 229 1.20 6.02 15.50
CA PRO A 229 2.43 5.71 14.78
C PRO A 229 3.50 6.76 15.07
N GLN A 230 4.77 6.37 14.93
CA GLN A 230 5.93 7.27 15.00
C GLN A 230 6.09 8.07 13.68
N ARG A 231 5.49 7.60 12.59
CA ARG A 231 5.48 8.26 11.28
C ARG A 231 4.32 7.77 10.41
N ILE A 232 3.77 8.68 9.61
CA ILE A 232 2.83 8.35 8.53
C ILE A 232 3.49 8.68 7.20
N ILE A 233 3.52 7.70 6.28
CA ILE A 233 4.13 7.80 4.96
C ILE A 233 3.03 7.69 3.92
N ILE A 234 3.02 8.56 2.93
CA ILE A 234 1.98 8.59 1.90
C ILE A 234 2.62 8.53 0.53
N GLY A 235 2.18 7.57 -0.27
CA GLY A 235 2.59 7.40 -1.67
C GLY A 235 1.38 7.14 -2.58
N GLY A 236 1.66 6.63 -3.77
CA GLY A 236 0.67 6.38 -4.81
C GLY A 236 0.39 7.61 -5.68
N GLY A 237 -0.22 7.39 -6.84
CA GLY A 237 -0.28 8.41 -7.89
C GLY A 237 -0.95 9.74 -7.49
N VAL A 238 -1.89 9.73 -6.54
CA VAL A 238 -2.46 10.98 -6.00
C VAL A 238 -1.52 11.56 -4.95
N GLY A 239 -0.98 10.74 -4.03
CA GLY A 239 -0.05 11.20 -2.99
C GLY A 239 1.24 11.79 -3.55
N ASP A 240 1.79 11.19 -4.62
CA ASP A 240 3.09 11.57 -5.20
C ASP A 240 3.01 12.76 -6.18
N HIS A 241 1.86 12.94 -6.84
CA HIS A 241 1.72 13.91 -7.93
C HIS A 241 0.76 15.07 -7.63
N THR A 242 0.42 15.27 -6.35
CA THR A 242 -0.40 16.40 -5.89
C THR A 242 0.15 16.96 -4.58
N PRO A 243 -0.15 18.20 -4.21
CA PRO A 243 0.26 18.78 -2.94
C PRO A 243 -0.63 18.33 -1.75
N ILE A 244 -1.38 17.23 -1.87
CA ILE A 244 -2.33 16.79 -0.86
C ILE A 244 -1.66 16.48 0.48
N VAL A 245 -0.42 15.93 0.46
CA VAL A 245 0.30 15.55 1.68
C VAL A 245 0.65 16.76 2.54
N PRO A 246 1.39 17.78 2.06
CA PRO A 246 1.66 18.96 2.86
C PRO A 246 0.39 19.71 3.27
N LEU A 247 -0.62 19.77 2.41
CA LEU A 247 -1.88 20.46 2.75
C LEU A 247 -2.68 19.73 3.82
N SER A 248 -2.63 18.40 3.87
CA SER A 248 -3.35 17.62 4.88
C SER A 248 -2.81 17.78 6.31
N ARG A 249 -1.58 18.24 6.48
CA ARG A 249 -0.96 18.43 7.81
C ARG A 249 -1.73 19.42 8.66
N ALA A 250 -2.03 20.61 8.11
CA ALA A 250 -2.85 21.60 8.82
C ALA A 250 -4.25 21.08 9.12
N LYS A 251 -4.87 20.36 8.19
CA LYS A 251 -6.19 19.73 8.38
C LYS A 251 -6.15 18.65 9.47
N THR A 252 -5.08 17.88 9.55
CA THR A 252 -4.87 16.90 10.62
C THR A 252 -4.76 17.57 11.98
N ALA A 253 -3.99 18.67 12.08
CA ALA A 253 -3.87 19.45 13.32
C ALA A 253 -5.23 20.03 13.77
N GLU A 254 -6.04 20.54 12.82
CA GLU A 254 -7.39 21.05 13.09
C GLU A 254 -8.28 19.94 13.71
N VAL A 255 -8.27 18.74 13.14
CA VAL A 255 -9.07 17.61 13.64
C VAL A 255 -8.59 17.12 14.99
N LEU A 256 -7.27 17.00 15.20
CA LEU A 256 -6.69 16.60 16.49
C LEU A 256 -6.92 17.63 17.60
N ASN A 257 -7.08 18.90 17.25
CA ASN A 257 -7.43 19.99 18.16
C ASN A 257 -6.61 20.00 19.47
N ASN A 258 -5.31 19.80 19.36
CA ASN A 258 -4.37 19.73 20.50
C ASN A 258 -4.68 18.62 21.53
N TYR A 259 -5.45 17.59 21.16
CA TYR A 259 -5.73 16.47 22.07
C TYR A 259 -4.47 15.61 22.30
N ILE A 260 -3.68 15.38 21.24
CA ILE A 260 -2.38 14.69 21.34
C ILE A 260 -1.27 15.73 21.25
N VAL A 261 -0.39 15.74 22.26
CA VAL A 261 0.77 16.63 22.35
C VAL A 261 2.02 15.78 22.56
N THR A 262 2.65 15.36 21.48
CA THR A 262 3.92 14.62 21.49
C THR A 262 4.92 15.32 20.57
N PRO A 263 6.23 15.04 20.69
CA PRO A 263 7.23 15.61 19.78
C PRO A 263 6.94 15.34 18.30
N GLU A 264 6.43 14.16 17.97
CA GLU A 264 6.10 13.75 16.60
C GLU A 264 4.97 14.62 16.03
N VAL A 265 3.88 14.77 16.77
CA VAL A 265 2.71 15.57 16.33
C VAL A 265 2.99 17.07 16.37
N ALA A 266 3.97 17.51 17.15
CA ALA A 266 4.40 18.92 17.17
C ALA A 266 5.10 19.35 15.89
N ASP A 267 5.70 18.41 15.12
CA ASP A 267 6.33 18.66 13.83
C ASP A 267 5.70 17.75 12.73
N LEU A 268 4.55 18.16 12.22
CA LEU A 268 3.83 17.43 11.18
C LEU A 268 4.59 17.36 9.85
N ASP A 269 5.58 18.22 9.62
CA ASP A 269 6.38 18.21 8.39
C ASP A 269 7.31 17.00 8.31
N THR A 270 7.83 16.54 9.43
CA THR A 270 8.65 15.33 9.54
C THR A 270 7.84 14.09 9.91
N TYR A 271 6.63 14.27 10.44
CA TYR A 271 5.76 13.20 10.89
C TYR A 271 4.88 12.61 9.78
N ILE A 272 4.29 13.46 8.94
CA ILE A 272 3.47 13.07 7.78
C ILE A 272 4.26 13.40 6.51
N VAL A 273 4.80 12.38 5.85
CA VAL A 273 5.76 12.54 4.76
C VAL A 273 5.35 11.76 3.50
N ASN A 274 5.91 12.12 2.36
CA ASN A 274 5.82 11.28 1.18
C ASN A 274 6.77 10.08 1.28
N ASN A 275 6.52 9.05 0.47
CA ASN A 275 7.42 7.91 0.32
C ASN A 275 8.81 8.36 -0.17
N SER A 276 9.86 7.56 0.10
CA SER A 276 11.25 7.95 -0.11
C SER A 276 12.04 7.04 -1.06
N LEU A 277 11.44 5.99 -1.60
CA LEU A 277 12.13 4.95 -2.37
C LEU A 277 11.85 5.01 -3.89
N ASP A 278 11.48 6.18 -4.41
CA ASP A 278 11.29 6.43 -5.85
C ASP A 278 10.37 5.40 -6.54
N GLY A 279 9.27 5.03 -5.88
CA GLY A 279 8.32 4.04 -6.39
C GLY A 279 8.76 2.58 -6.28
N LYS A 280 9.88 2.30 -5.61
CA LYS A 280 10.43 0.93 -5.43
C LYS A 280 10.10 0.31 -4.08
N GLN A 281 9.38 1.01 -3.20
CA GLN A 281 9.06 0.55 -1.84
C GLN A 281 8.38 -0.81 -1.81
N GLY A 282 7.47 -1.10 -2.74
CA GLY A 282 6.81 -2.41 -2.86
C GLY A 282 7.80 -3.52 -3.21
N VAL A 283 8.61 -3.33 -4.27
CA VAL A 283 9.62 -4.30 -4.69
C VAL A 283 10.67 -4.51 -3.59
N MET A 284 11.19 -3.43 -2.98
CA MET A 284 12.19 -3.53 -1.92
C MET A 284 11.63 -4.21 -0.67
N GLY A 285 10.38 -3.92 -0.31
CA GLY A 285 9.69 -4.61 0.78
C GLY A 285 9.45 -6.10 0.49
N CYS A 286 9.18 -6.47 -0.77
CA CYS A 286 9.13 -7.88 -1.17
C CYS A 286 10.50 -8.56 -1.04
N LEU A 287 11.63 -7.89 -1.33
CA LEU A 287 12.96 -8.45 -1.08
C LEU A 287 13.20 -8.71 0.42
N GLU A 288 12.79 -7.79 1.28
CA GLU A 288 12.86 -8.00 2.74
C GLU A 288 11.96 -9.15 3.18
N LEU A 289 10.74 -9.25 2.65
CA LEU A 289 9.84 -10.36 2.95
C LEU A 289 10.40 -11.71 2.48
N ALA A 290 11.09 -11.75 1.32
CA ALA A 290 11.82 -12.94 0.85
C ALA A 290 12.97 -13.32 1.79
N ARG A 291 13.73 -12.33 2.28
CA ARG A 291 14.80 -12.56 3.27
C ARG A 291 14.25 -13.18 4.55
N GLN A 292 13.14 -12.65 5.06
CA GLN A 292 12.47 -13.19 6.25
C GLN A 292 11.99 -14.63 6.02
N ALA A 293 11.43 -14.94 4.85
CA ALA A 293 11.00 -16.29 4.51
C ALA A 293 12.15 -17.29 4.36
N LEU A 294 13.33 -16.82 4.00
CA LEU A 294 14.53 -17.66 3.90
C LEU A 294 15.12 -18.02 5.28
N GLU A 295 14.89 -17.15 6.29
CA GLU A 295 15.42 -17.32 7.64
C GLU A 295 14.44 -18.04 8.60
N ALA A 296 13.17 -18.21 8.20
CA ALA A 296 12.10 -18.84 8.99
C ALA A 296 12.18 -20.36 8.93
#